data_8431f9418abdcc111981740f26d38ea8
#
_entry.id   8431f9418abdcc111981740f26d38ea8
#
_cell.length_a   1.000
_cell.length_b   1.000
_cell.length_c   1.000
_cell.angle_alpha   90.00
_cell.angle_beta   90.00
_cell.angle_gamma   90.00
#
_symmetry.space_group_name_H-M   'P 1'
#
loop_
_entity.id
_entity.type
_entity.pdbx_description
1 polymer ?
#
loop_
_entity_poly.entity_id
_entity_poly.type
_entity_poly.pdbx_seq_one_letter_code
_entity_poly.pdbx_strand_id
1 'polypeptide(L)'
;MHVLLLSLLLSVPVMAAETVELPSGLPPTRNADDRRAVLELMKGNRQKYGEDAALLQGLLLTHSLQGQAVLTTESTIVGFEEHEGHKYVAFRVASGVVLNDKSFDREQRLERIWHIIIERTLLRYPKFTAPADGVAIEIEYNHRPYQQLADLYNEADDTGAVERAKFYMLSSDLSEFLAHQIETQDFLERSRVLLDDQPVKLRIMEVSSPPRPPTAEPR
;
A
#
# COMPACT_ATOMS: atom_id res chain seq x y z
N MET A 1 -20.68 -47.78 -54.37
CA MET A 1 -21.17 -46.85 -53.33
C MET A 1 -19.98 -46.50 -52.47
N HIS A 2 -19.40 -45.30 -52.68
CA HIS A 2 -18.28 -44.77 -51.86
C HIS A 2 -18.84 -43.69 -50.95
N VAL A 3 -18.75 -43.94 -49.65
CA VAL A 3 -19.14 -42.96 -48.63
C VAL A 3 -17.89 -42.14 -48.30
N LEU A 4 -17.92 -40.86 -48.70
CA LEU A 4 -16.90 -39.87 -48.33
C LEU A 4 -17.23 -39.36 -46.90
N LEU A 5 -16.42 -39.73 -45.94
CA LEU A 5 -16.44 -39.15 -44.58
C LEU A 5 -15.71 -37.79 -44.60
N LEU A 6 -16.43 -36.72 -44.53
CA LEU A 6 -15.92 -35.35 -44.39
C LEU A 6 -15.60 -35.09 -42.94
N SER A 7 -14.32 -35.15 -42.55
CA SER A 7 -13.86 -34.80 -41.20
C SER A 7 -13.82 -33.26 -41.07
N LEU A 8 -14.80 -32.68 -40.38
CA LEU A 8 -14.80 -31.28 -40.01
C LEU A 8 -13.83 -31.07 -38.81
N LEU A 9 -12.62 -30.59 -39.10
CA LEU A 9 -11.70 -30.10 -38.07
C LEU A 9 -12.22 -28.76 -37.57
N LEU A 10 -12.87 -28.79 -36.41
CA LEU A 10 -13.18 -27.58 -35.61
C LEU A 10 -11.86 -27.04 -35.03
N SER A 11 -11.26 -26.07 -35.69
CA SER A 11 -10.20 -25.27 -35.12
C SER A 11 -10.79 -24.38 -34.01
N VAL A 12 -10.63 -24.77 -32.77
CA VAL A 12 -10.86 -23.93 -31.60
C VAL A 12 -9.81 -22.83 -31.63
N PRO A 13 -10.18 -21.54 -31.71
CA PRO A 13 -9.18 -20.49 -31.59
C PRO A 13 -8.59 -20.57 -30.18
N VAL A 14 -7.31 -20.87 -30.07
CA VAL A 14 -6.54 -20.66 -28.86
C VAL A 14 -6.57 -19.16 -28.61
N MET A 15 -7.42 -18.72 -27.68
CA MET A 15 -7.36 -17.35 -27.18
C MET A 15 -5.97 -17.18 -26.58
N ALA A 16 -5.11 -16.43 -27.26
CA ALA A 16 -3.87 -15.97 -26.70
C ALA A 16 -4.20 -15.26 -25.38
N ALA A 17 -3.67 -15.77 -24.28
CA ALA A 17 -3.82 -15.11 -23.00
C ALA A 17 -3.23 -13.71 -23.16
N GLU A 18 -4.10 -12.70 -23.12
CA GLU A 18 -3.74 -11.30 -23.16
C GLU A 18 -2.78 -11.06 -21.98
N THR A 19 -1.51 -10.83 -22.29
CA THR A 19 -0.51 -10.49 -21.27
C THR A 19 -0.84 -9.10 -20.77
N VAL A 20 -1.63 -9.05 -19.71
CA VAL A 20 -1.98 -7.78 -19.07
C VAL A 20 -0.72 -7.24 -18.41
N GLU A 21 -0.16 -6.19 -18.97
CA GLU A 21 0.99 -5.50 -18.40
C GLU A 21 0.53 -4.58 -17.26
N LEU A 22 1.23 -4.67 -16.11
CA LEU A 22 1.05 -3.70 -15.05
C LEU A 22 1.51 -2.33 -15.54
N PRO A 23 0.80 -1.24 -15.17
CA PRO A 23 1.28 0.11 -15.44
C PRO A 23 2.74 0.27 -15.00
N SER A 24 3.54 0.97 -15.78
CA SER A 24 4.93 1.26 -15.45
C SER A 24 4.98 1.98 -14.09
N GLY A 25 5.68 1.39 -13.12
CA GLY A 25 5.81 1.93 -11.78
C GLY A 25 5.25 1.05 -10.66
N LEU A 26 4.40 0.05 -10.97
CA LEU A 26 3.99 -0.91 -9.96
C LEU A 26 5.12 -1.92 -9.67
N PRO A 27 5.42 -2.20 -8.40
CA PRO A 27 6.36 -3.24 -8.03
C PRO A 27 5.89 -4.61 -8.54
N PRO A 28 6.80 -5.57 -8.75
CA PRO A 28 6.42 -6.92 -9.15
C PRO A 28 5.57 -7.57 -8.08
N THR A 29 4.45 -8.17 -8.48
CA THR A 29 3.63 -9.02 -7.62
C THR A 29 4.26 -10.41 -7.51
N ARG A 30 3.92 -11.15 -6.44
CA ARG A 30 4.51 -12.48 -6.17
C ARG A 30 4.13 -13.52 -7.22
N ASN A 31 2.92 -13.48 -7.69
CA ASN A 31 2.36 -14.46 -8.61
C ASN A 31 1.39 -13.80 -9.61
N ALA A 32 0.98 -14.58 -10.60
CA ALA A 32 0.09 -14.12 -11.67
C ALA A 32 -1.34 -13.84 -11.18
N ASP A 33 -1.79 -14.52 -10.13
CA ASP A 33 -3.14 -14.36 -9.60
C ASP A 33 -3.26 -13.05 -8.81
N ASP A 34 -2.28 -12.72 -7.97
CA ASP A 34 -2.20 -11.41 -7.30
C ASP A 34 -2.15 -10.28 -8.31
N ARG A 35 -1.35 -10.47 -9.39
CA ARG A 35 -1.27 -9.50 -10.48
C ARG A 35 -2.63 -9.25 -11.12
N ARG A 36 -3.35 -10.31 -11.44
CA ARG A 36 -4.69 -10.22 -12.05
C ARG A 36 -5.66 -9.53 -11.12
N ALA A 37 -5.66 -9.88 -9.82
CA ALA A 37 -6.53 -9.27 -8.82
C ALA A 37 -6.28 -7.77 -8.67
N VAL A 38 -5.03 -7.33 -8.60
CA VAL A 38 -4.67 -5.90 -8.56
C VAL A 38 -5.20 -5.17 -9.80
N LEU A 39 -5.01 -5.73 -10.99
CA LEU A 39 -5.43 -5.12 -12.24
C LEU A 39 -6.95 -4.99 -12.36
N GLU A 40 -7.70 -5.99 -11.94
CA GLU A 40 -9.17 -5.95 -11.95
C GLU A 40 -9.70 -4.88 -10.98
N LEU A 41 -9.12 -4.77 -9.78
CA LEU A 41 -9.46 -3.71 -8.83
C LEU A 41 -9.15 -2.32 -9.39
N MET A 42 -7.98 -2.14 -9.98
CA MET A 42 -7.59 -0.87 -10.61
C MET A 42 -8.53 -0.49 -11.77
N LYS A 43 -8.91 -1.45 -12.61
CA LYS A 43 -9.82 -1.23 -13.73
C LYS A 43 -11.19 -0.74 -13.27
N GLY A 44 -11.76 -1.37 -12.23
CA GLY A 44 -13.05 -0.95 -11.66
C GLY A 44 -13.01 0.47 -11.08
N ASN A 45 -11.93 0.83 -10.42
CA ASN A 45 -11.78 2.12 -9.76
C ASN A 45 -11.30 3.24 -10.68
N ARG A 46 -10.61 2.93 -11.78
CA ARG A 46 -10.21 3.91 -12.80
C ARG A 46 -11.37 4.70 -13.35
N GLN A 47 -12.47 4.04 -13.67
CA GLN A 47 -13.68 4.69 -14.21
C GLN A 47 -14.37 5.59 -13.19
N LYS A 48 -14.32 5.23 -11.91
CA LYS A 48 -15.08 5.89 -10.85
C LYS A 48 -14.30 7.01 -10.17
N TYR A 49 -13.00 6.84 -9.96
CA TYR A 49 -12.16 7.73 -9.16
C TYR A 49 -10.99 8.33 -9.95
N GLY A 50 -10.80 7.96 -11.22
CA GLY A 50 -9.73 8.43 -12.08
C GLY A 50 -8.50 7.51 -12.10
N GLU A 51 -7.60 7.79 -13.05
CA GLU A 51 -6.38 7.00 -13.30
C GLU A 51 -5.45 7.02 -12.09
N ASP A 52 -5.27 8.21 -11.50
CA ASP A 52 -4.36 8.42 -10.38
C ASP A 52 -4.80 7.65 -9.13
N ALA A 53 -6.11 7.66 -8.82
CA ALA A 53 -6.65 6.88 -7.71
C ALA A 53 -6.46 5.38 -7.92
N ALA A 54 -6.64 4.89 -9.15
CA ALA A 54 -6.41 3.49 -9.47
C ALA A 54 -4.92 3.10 -9.32
N LEU A 55 -4.00 3.96 -9.76
CA LEU A 55 -2.57 3.73 -9.63
C LEU A 55 -2.13 3.73 -8.16
N LEU A 56 -2.59 4.71 -7.37
CA LEU A 56 -2.31 4.79 -5.95
C LEU A 56 -2.81 3.56 -5.19
N GLN A 57 -4.02 3.09 -5.53
CA GLN A 57 -4.56 1.84 -5.00
C GLN A 57 -3.65 0.65 -5.32
N GLY A 58 -3.23 0.51 -6.56
CA GLY A 58 -2.33 -0.56 -6.98
C GLY A 58 -1.01 -0.56 -6.21
N LEU A 59 -0.43 0.62 -5.99
CA LEU A 59 0.79 0.80 -5.19
C LEU A 59 0.58 0.43 -3.72
N LEU A 60 -0.50 0.93 -3.10
CA LEU A 60 -0.86 0.61 -1.72
C LEU A 60 -1.02 -0.90 -1.52
N LEU A 61 -1.77 -1.55 -2.40
CA LEU A 61 -1.95 -3.00 -2.36
C LEU A 61 -0.61 -3.73 -2.46
N THR A 62 0.23 -3.35 -3.41
CA THR A 62 1.52 -4.02 -3.62
C THR A 62 2.45 -3.87 -2.41
N HIS A 63 2.47 -2.69 -1.77
CA HIS A 63 3.29 -2.48 -0.58
C HIS A 63 2.70 -3.14 0.68
N SER A 64 1.38 -3.21 0.78
CA SER A 64 0.68 -3.82 1.93
C SER A 64 0.78 -5.34 1.95
N LEU A 65 0.97 -5.98 0.79
CA LEU A 65 1.09 -7.43 0.62
C LEU A 65 2.48 -7.99 0.98
N GLN A 66 3.34 -7.20 1.58
CA GLN A 66 4.65 -7.67 1.99
C GLN A 66 4.53 -8.75 3.08
N GLY A 67 4.37 -9.97 2.66
CA GLY A 67 4.51 -11.09 3.55
C GLY A 67 3.55 -12.23 3.30
N GLN A 68 2.26 -12.16 3.47
CA GLN A 68 1.39 -13.35 3.45
C GLN A 68 -0.10 -13.09 3.16
N ALA A 69 -0.53 -11.84 2.99
CA ALA A 69 -1.93 -11.57 2.77
C ALA A 69 -2.39 -12.07 1.40
N VAL A 70 -3.48 -12.80 1.37
CA VAL A 70 -4.21 -13.10 0.15
C VAL A 70 -5.00 -11.85 -0.22
N LEU A 71 -4.81 -11.34 -1.43
CA LEU A 71 -5.63 -10.25 -1.97
C LEU A 71 -7.08 -10.70 -2.09
N THR A 72 -7.94 -10.11 -1.30
CA THR A 72 -9.38 -10.20 -1.51
C THR A 72 -9.90 -8.83 -1.98
N THR A 73 -11.05 -8.82 -2.64
CA THR A 73 -11.74 -7.57 -3.01
C THR A 73 -12.09 -6.71 -1.79
N GLU A 74 -12.10 -7.31 -0.61
CA GLU A 74 -12.36 -6.66 0.68
C GLU A 74 -11.10 -6.03 1.29
N SER A 75 -9.92 -6.41 0.79
CA SER A 75 -8.63 -5.92 1.30
C SER A 75 -8.39 -4.43 1.03
N THR A 76 -9.19 -3.83 0.15
CA THR A 76 -9.07 -2.41 -0.16
C THR A 76 -10.42 -1.80 -0.55
N ILE A 77 -10.70 -0.66 0.02
CA ILE A 77 -11.87 0.15 -0.29
C ILE A 77 -11.37 1.49 -0.80
N VAL A 78 -11.98 1.98 -1.90
CA VAL A 78 -11.75 3.31 -2.43
C VAL A 78 -13.07 4.08 -2.40
N GLY A 79 -13.04 5.32 -1.93
CA GLY A 79 -14.20 6.18 -1.82
C GLY A 79 -13.86 7.65 -1.77
N PHE A 80 -14.87 8.47 -1.57
CA PHE A 80 -14.70 9.86 -1.17
C PHE A 80 -15.07 10.00 0.30
N GLU A 81 -14.32 10.84 1.00
CA GLU A 81 -14.52 11.14 2.42
C GLU A 81 -14.35 12.65 2.64
N GLU A 82 -15.13 13.21 3.56
CA GLU A 82 -14.97 14.61 4.00
C GLU A 82 -14.38 14.64 5.41
N HIS A 83 -13.36 15.45 5.61
CA HIS A 83 -12.74 15.67 6.90
C HIS A 83 -12.28 17.13 7.03
N GLU A 84 -12.66 17.79 8.13
CA GLU A 84 -12.33 19.20 8.41
C GLU A 84 -12.65 20.15 7.25
N GLY A 85 -13.74 19.90 6.53
CA GLY A 85 -14.21 20.74 5.40
C GLY A 85 -13.50 20.48 4.07
N HIS A 86 -12.59 19.53 4.01
CA HIS A 86 -11.92 19.09 2.78
C HIS A 86 -12.44 17.74 2.30
N LYS A 87 -12.48 17.57 0.99
CA LYS A 87 -12.86 16.33 0.33
C LYS A 87 -11.61 15.54 -0.04
N TYR A 88 -11.56 14.26 0.35
CA TYR A 88 -10.45 13.36 0.06
C TYR A 88 -10.88 12.18 -0.80
N VAL A 89 -9.98 11.73 -1.68
CA VAL A 89 -10.06 10.34 -2.16
C VAL A 89 -9.48 9.46 -1.07
N ALA A 90 -10.32 8.59 -0.52
CA ALA A 90 -9.98 7.77 0.64
C ALA A 90 -9.70 6.32 0.20
N PHE A 91 -8.64 5.77 0.73
CA PHE A 91 -8.22 4.39 0.56
C PHE A 91 -8.18 3.72 1.94
N ARG A 92 -8.84 2.56 2.07
CA ARG A 92 -8.66 1.69 3.24
C ARG A 92 -8.02 0.40 2.78
N VAL A 93 -6.95 -0.01 3.44
CA VAL A 93 -6.19 -1.21 3.10
C VAL A 93 -5.95 -2.04 4.36
N ALA A 94 -6.42 -3.30 4.35
CA ALA A 94 -6.00 -4.29 5.32
C ALA A 94 -4.63 -4.82 4.90
N SER A 95 -3.60 -4.51 5.69
CA SER A 95 -2.23 -4.92 5.39
C SER A 95 -1.91 -6.27 6.03
N GLY A 96 -1.00 -7.04 5.39
CA GLY A 96 -0.42 -8.23 5.98
C GLY A 96 0.71 -7.95 6.99
N VAL A 97 0.87 -6.69 7.40
CA VAL A 97 1.95 -6.30 8.32
C VAL A 97 1.62 -6.72 9.74
N VAL A 98 2.56 -7.40 10.38
CA VAL A 98 2.49 -7.77 11.80
C VAL A 98 3.70 -7.17 12.51
N LEU A 99 3.46 -6.34 13.52
CA LEU A 99 4.51 -5.67 14.29
C LEU A 99 4.63 -6.27 15.69
N ASN A 100 5.84 -6.23 16.25
CA ASN A 100 6.13 -6.80 17.58
C ASN A 100 5.95 -5.74 18.67
N ASP A 101 5.00 -5.95 19.58
CA ASP A 101 4.70 -5.05 20.71
C ASP A 101 5.84 -4.90 21.71
N LYS A 102 6.71 -5.92 21.81
CA LYS A 102 7.87 -5.85 22.72
C LYS A 102 9.02 -5.03 22.14
N SER A 103 9.07 -4.90 20.80
CA SER A 103 10.14 -4.19 20.11
C SER A 103 9.75 -2.79 19.74
N PHE A 104 8.44 -2.52 19.58
CA PHE A 104 7.92 -1.26 19.11
C PHE A 104 6.75 -0.82 19.98
N ASP A 105 6.87 0.35 20.58
CA ASP A 105 5.73 1.02 21.16
C ASP A 105 4.74 1.51 20.10
N ARG A 106 3.65 2.12 20.52
CA ARG A 106 2.57 2.54 19.62
C ARG A 106 3.01 3.57 18.59
N GLU A 107 3.84 4.54 18.98
CA GLU A 107 4.35 5.57 18.09
C GLU A 107 5.36 4.99 17.09
N GLN A 108 6.24 4.11 17.55
CA GLN A 108 7.20 3.41 16.70
C GLN A 108 6.52 2.47 15.68
N ARG A 109 5.40 1.83 16.06
CA ARG A 109 4.61 1.05 15.10
C ARG A 109 4.00 1.93 14.01
N LEU A 110 3.45 3.09 14.39
CA LEU A 110 2.91 4.05 13.44
C LEU A 110 4.01 4.59 12.49
N GLU A 111 5.19 4.91 13.01
CA GLU A 111 6.36 5.30 12.22
C GLU A 111 6.77 4.21 11.21
N ARG A 112 6.74 2.94 11.65
CA ARG A 112 7.01 1.81 10.76
C ARG A 112 5.99 1.71 9.63
N ILE A 113 4.70 1.84 9.91
CA ILE A 113 3.64 1.83 8.89
C ILE A 113 3.85 2.96 7.90
N TRP A 114 4.21 4.15 8.38
CA TRP A 114 4.58 5.26 7.51
C TRP A 114 5.68 4.85 6.53
N HIS A 115 6.82 4.40 7.02
CA HIS A 115 7.98 4.11 6.18
C HIS A 115 7.79 2.91 5.23
N ILE A 116 7.15 1.84 5.69
CA ILE A 116 7.07 0.61 4.88
C ILE A 116 5.93 0.63 3.86
N ILE A 117 4.88 1.41 4.09
CA ILE A 117 3.71 1.48 3.21
C ILE A 117 3.52 2.87 2.64
N ILE A 118 3.25 3.87 3.50
CA ILE A 118 2.77 5.18 3.06
C ILE A 118 3.84 5.93 2.25
N GLU A 119 4.98 6.18 2.85
CA GLU A 119 6.07 6.93 2.22
C GLU A 119 6.53 6.27 0.92
N ARG A 120 6.72 4.96 0.92
CA ARG A 120 7.10 4.21 -0.29
C ARG A 120 6.06 4.31 -1.41
N THR A 121 4.79 4.35 -1.04
CA THR A 121 3.69 4.52 -1.98
C THR A 121 3.70 5.93 -2.55
N LEU A 122 3.77 6.95 -1.71
CA LEU A 122 3.76 8.35 -2.12
C LEU A 122 4.95 8.70 -3.01
N LEU A 123 6.17 8.28 -2.66
CA LEU A 123 7.39 8.54 -3.44
C LEU A 123 7.36 7.91 -4.84
N ARG A 124 6.53 6.93 -5.08
CA ARG A 124 6.32 6.33 -6.42
C ARG A 124 5.16 6.95 -7.18
N TYR A 125 4.46 7.89 -6.58
CA TYR A 125 3.26 8.48 -7.12
C TYR A 125 3.59 9.85 -7.76
N PRO A 126 3.53 10.00 -9.10
CA PRO A 126 4.09 11.18 -9.75
C PRO A 126 3.22 12.44 -9.69
N LYS A 127 1.90 12.30 -9.60
CA LYS A 127 0.96 13.44 -9.54
C LYS A 127 -0.43 12.97 -9.14
N PHE A 128 -1.08 13.71 -8.25
CA PHE A 128 -2.45 13.47 -7.87
C PHE A 128 -3.38 14.50 -8.51
N THR A 129 -4.25 14.06 -9.43
CA THR A 129 -5.19 14.92 -10.19
C THR A 129 -6.65 14.55 -9.95
N ALA A 130 -6.95 13.78 -8.89
CA ALA A 130 -8.32 13.40 -8.57
C ALA A 130 -9.17 14.64 -8.22
N PRO A 131 -10.50 14.60 -8.44
CA PRO A 131 -11.42 15.70 -8.12
C PRO A 131 -11.69 15.78 -6.61
N ALA A 132 -10.63 16.01 -5.85
CA ALA A 132 -10.61 16.10 -4.39
C ALA A 132 -9.51 17.04 -3.93
N ASP A 133 -9.63 17.54 -2.70
CA ASP A 133 -8.64 18.44 -2.11
C ASP A 133 -7.38 17.68 -1.68
N GLY A 134 -7.48 16.37 -1.47
CA GLY A 134 -6.37 15.55 -1.00
C GLY A 134 -6.64 14.04 -1.06
N VAL A 135 -5.75 13.32 -0.38
CA VAL A 135 -5.76 11.85 -0.24
C VAL A 135 -5.89 11.49 1.23
N ALA A 136 -6.76 10.54 1.54
CA ALA A 136 -6.82 9.88 2.83
C ALA A 136 -6.40 8.40 2.67
N ILE A 137 -5.45 7.94 3.48
CA ILE A 137 -5.00 6.54 3.46
C ILE A 137 -5.15 5.96 4.86
N GLU A 138 -5.95 4.91 4.98
CA GLU A 138 -6.15 4.15 6.20
C GLU A 138 -5.54 2.77 6.03
N ILE A 139 -4.61 2.41 6.93
CA ILE A 139 -3.95 1.11 6.96
C ILE A 139 -4.35 0.38 8.23
N GLU A 140 -4.95 -0.79 8.07
CA GLU A 140 -5.15 -1.74 9.15
C GLU A 140 -3.94 -2.68 9.22
N TYR A 141 -3.35 -2.86 10.39
CA TYR A 141 -2.22 -3.73 10.63
C TYR A 141 -2.34 -4.44 11.97
N ASN A 142 -1.72 -5.61 12.06
CA ASN A 142 -1.73 -6.41 13.28
C ASN A 142 -0.50 -6.10 14.14
N HIS A 143 -0.66 -6.18 15.44
CA HIS A 143 0.45 -6.19 16.37
C HIS A 143 0.25 -7.27 17.42
N ARG A 144 1.33 -7.92 17.82
CA ARG A 144 1.32 -8.97 18.84
C ARG A 144 2.69 -9.10 19.48
N PRO A 145 2.76 -9.52 20.77
CA PRO A 145 4.02 -9.91 21.35
C PRO A 145 4.53 -11.15 20.60
N TYR A 146 5.73 -11.08 20.01
CA TYR A 146 6.39 -12.31 19.56
C TYR A 146 6.78 -13.09 20.82
N GLN A 147 6.05 -14.12 21.14
CA GLN A 147 6.47 -15.14 22.05
C GLN A 147 7.56 -15.97 21.36
N GLN A 148 8.37 -16.70 22.13
CA GLN A 148 9.50 -17.46 21.58
C GLN A 148 9.06 -18.37 20.42
N LEU A 149 9.97 -18.67 19.50
CA LEU A 149 9.71 -19.45 18.27
C LEU A 149 8.90 -20.75 18.48
N ALA A 150 8.93 -21.34 19.68
CA ALA A 150 8.13 -22.51 20.06
C ALA A 150 6.61 -22.23 20.05
N ASP A 151 6.19 -21.00 20.31
CA ASP A 151 4.76 -20.65 20.40
C ASP A 151 4.17 -20.28 19.02
N LEU A 152 5.00 -20.09 18.00
CA LEU A 152 4.56 -19.83 16.63
C LEU A 152 3.83 -21.03 15.98
N TYR A 153 3.99 -22.23 16.55
CA TYR A 153 3.35 -23.45 16.08
C TYR A 153 2.07 -23.83 16.82
N ASN A 154 1.75 -23.11 17.88
CA ASN A 154 0.47 -23.30 18.58
C ASN A 154 -0.56 -22.33 17.98
N GLU A 155 -1.31 -22.80 17.00
CA GLU A 155 -2.38 -22.08 16.28
C GLU A 155 -3.53 -21.58 17.18
N ALA A 156 -3.47 -21.80 18.49
CA ALA A 156 -4.62 -21.61 19.38
C ALA A 156 -4.78 -20.17 19.91
N ASP A 157 -3.79 -19.27 19.75
CA ASP A 157 -3.85 -17.89 20.28
C ASP A 157 -3.46 -16.86 19.23
N ASP A 158 -4.28 -16.71 18.20
CA ASP A 158 -4.19 -15.60 17.25
C ASP A 158 -4.85 -14.33 17.84
N THR A 159 -4.40 -13.94 19.03
CA THR A 159 -4.88 -12.74 19.74
C THR A 159 -4.09 -11.49 19.38
N GLY A 160 -3.68 -11.37 18.12
CA GLY A 160 -3.13 -10.11 17.62
C GLY A 160 -4.20 -9.02 17.67
N ALA A 161 -3.88 -7.88 18.28
CA ALA A 161 -4.73 -6.72 18.19
C ALA A 161 -4.55 -6.03 16.84
N VAL A 162 -5.63 -5.41 16.34
CA VAL A 162 -5.63 -4.62 15.10
C VAL A 162 -5.52 -3.15 15.49
N GLU A 163 -4.59 -2.44 14.88
CA GLU A 163 -4.51 -0.98 14.92
C GLU A 163 -4.82 -0.41 13.53
N ARG A 164 -5.40 0.79 13.50
CA ARG A 164 -5.72 1.53 12.28
C ARG A 164 -4.99 2.86 12.28
N ALA A 165 -4.11 3.04 11.31
CA ALA A 165 -3.43 4.31 11.06
C ALA A 165 -4.07 5.01 9.87
N LYS A 166 -4.54 6.26 10.04
CA LYS A 166 -5.16 7.04 8.98
C LYS A 166 -4.45 8.36 8.79
N PHE A 167 -4.14 8.68 7.54
CA PHE A 167 -3.40 9.87 7.13
C PHE A 167 -4.24 10.69 6.17
N TYR A 168 -4.58 11.94 6.52
CA TYR A 168 -5.19 12.91 5.65
C TYR A 168 -4.12 13.87 5.15
N MET A 169 -3.93 13.96 3.85
CA MET A 169 -2.86 14.70 3.20
C MET A 169 -3.47 15.58 2.11
N LEU A 170 -3.30 16.89 2.19
CA LEU A 170 -3.75 17.81 1.15
C LEU A 170 -2.87 17.67 -0.10
N SER A 171 -3.47 17.83 -1.27
CA SER A 171 -2.77 17.71 -2.56
C SER A 171 -1.67 18.76 -2.73
N SER A 172 -1.83 19.96 -2.15
CA SER A 172 -0.79 20.99 -2.12
C SER A 172 0.45 20.52 -1.39
N ASP A 173 0.28 20.05 -0.15
CA ASP A 173 1.37 19.60 0.70
C ASP A 173 2.05 18.34 0.14
N LEU A 174 1.22 17.43 -0.41
CA LEU A 174 1.73 16.24 -1.10
C LEU A 174 2.59 16.61 -2.32
N SER A 175 2.18 17.63 -3.09
CA SER A 175 2.95 18.10 -4.23
C SER A 175 4.29 18.71 -3.82
N GLU A 176 4.34 19.50 -2.73
CA GLU A 176 5.56 20.07 -2.18
C GLU A 176 6.50 18.97 -1.65
N PHE A 177 5.94 17.97 -0.97
CA PHE A 177 6.71 16.82 -0.47
C PHE A 177 7.32 16.00 -1.62
N LEU A 178 6.54 15.67 -2.64
CA LEU A 178 7.02 14.92 -3.81
C LEU A 178 8.03 15.70 -4.66
N ALA A 179 7.96 17.03 -4.63
CA ALA A 179 8.95 17.91 -5.26
C ALA A 179 10.19 18.15 -4.39
N HIS A 180 10.30 17.52 -3.22
CA HIS A 180 11.37 17.72 -2.23
C HIS A 180 11.52 19.18 -1.78
N GLN A 181 10.40 19.92 -1.72
CA GLN A 181 10.36 21.30 -1.25
C GLN A 181 10.16 21.40 0.26
N ILE A 182 9.62 20.35 0.87
CA ILE A 182 9.48 20.19 2.31
C ILE A 182 10.03 18.82 2.74
N GLU A 183 10.54 18.75 3.96
CA GLU A 183 11.03 17.51 4.57
C GLU A 183 9.88 16.64 5.05
N THR A 184 10.13 15.35 5.25
CA THR A 184 9.12 14.37 5.71
C THR A 184 8.44 14.82 7.00
N GLN A 185 9.21 15.36 7.96
CA GLN A 185 8.65 15.81 9.25
C GLN A 185 7.69 16.99 9.06
N ASP A 186 8.06 17.99 8.25
CA ASP A 186 7.21 19.14 7.93
C ASP A 186 5.91 18.72 7.23
N PHE A 187 6.01 17.76 6.31
CA PHE A 187 4.85 17.20 5.63
C PHE A 187 3.91 16.50 6.61
N LEU A 188 4.44 15.70 7.54
CA LEU A 188 3.65 15.03 8.57
C LEU A 188 2.99 16.00 9.56
N GLU A 189 3.65 17.11 9.88
CA GLU A 189 3.07 18.15 10.74
C GLU A 189 1.89 18.91 10.10
N ARG A 190 1.90 19.01 8.77
CA ARG A 190 0.78 19.59 7.99
C ARG A 190 -0.32 18.55 7.73
N SER A 191 0.01 17.27 7.79
CA SER A 191 -0.94 16.18 7.63
C SER A 191 -1.74 15.94 8.91
N ARG A 192 -2.97 15.44 8.77
CA ARG A 192 -3.74 14.98 9.91
C ARG A 192 -3.55 13.47 10.04
N VAL A 193 -2.97 13.04 11.15
CA VAL A 193 -2.74 11.62 11.43
C VAL A 193 -3.63 11.16 12.58
N LEU A 194 -4.36 10.07 12.36
CA LEU A 194 -5.17 9.42 13.38
C LEU A 194 -4.66 8.00 13.61
N LEU A 195 -4.70 7.56 14.85
CA LEU A 195 -4.44 6.17 15.25
C LEU A 195 -5.62 5.68 16.09
N ASP A 196 -6.37 4.69 15.58
CA ASP A 196 -7.66 4.26 16.12
C ASP A 196 -8.61 5.43 16.35
N ASP A 197 -8.78 6.25 15.32
CA ASP A 197 -9.61 7.47 15.30
C ASP A 197 -9.20 8.57 16.29
N GLN A 198 -8.08 8.42 16.98
CA GLN A 198 -7.53 9.43 17.87
C GLN A 198 -6.41 10.22 17.18
N PRO A 199 -6.44 11.55 17.24
CA PRO A 199 -5.38 12.38 16.66
C PRO A 199 -4.04 12.12 17.35
N VAL A 200 -3.01 11.91 16.54
CA VAL A 200 -1.63 11.70 17.00
C VAL A 200 -0.67 12.59 16.23
N LYS A 201 0.44 12.97 16.88
CA LYS A 201 1.56 13.62 16.20
C LYS A 201 2.61 12.57 15.90
N LEU A 202 2.76 12.23 14.62
CA LEU A 202 3.81 11.33 14.20
C LEU A 202 5.13 12.09 14.11
N ARG A 203 6.13 11.61 14.83
CA ARG A 203 7.51 12.09 14.75
C ARG A 203 8.37 11.00 14.12
N ILE A 204 9.10 11.38 13.09
CA ILE A 204 10.10 10.51 12.48
C ILE A 204 11.39 10.64 13.30
N MET A 205 11.82 9.56 13.91
CA MET A 205 13.15 9.53 14.51
C MET A 205 14.18 9.39 13.39
N GLU A 206 14.94 10.46 13.15
CA GLU A 206 16.09 10.36 12.27
C GLU A 206 17.03 9.27 12.83
N VAL A 207 17.15 8.18 12.09
CA VAL A 207 18.19 7.21 12.37
C VAL A 207 19.50 7.94 12.06
N SER A 208 20.16 8.44 13.10
CA SER A 208 21.51 9.04 12.98
C SER A 208 22.37 8.03 12.24
N SER A 209 22.69 8.35 10.99
CA SER A 209 23.60 7.50 10.21
C SER A 209 24.85 7.28 11.03
N PRO A 210 25.33 6.05 11.22
CA PRO A 210 26.56 5.82 11.96
C PRO A 210 27.66 6.69 11.35
N PRO A 211 28.51 7.32 12.16
CA PRO A 211 29.54 8.20 11.69
C PRO A 211 30.36 7.44 10.61
N ARG A 212 30.50 8.07 9.44
CA ARG A 212 31.28 7.50 8.34
C ARG A 212 32.67 7.17 8.87
N PRO A 213 33.15 5.92 8.71
CA PRO A 213 34.51 5.60 9.15
C PRO A 213 35.50 6.57 8.51
N PRO A 214 36.53 7.05 9.24
CA PRO A 214 37.50 7.97 8.71
C PRO A 214 38.13 7.38 7.44
N THR A 215 38.07 8.13 6.35
CA THR A 215 38.70 7.75 5.08
C THR A 215 40.20 7.57 5.36
N ALA A 216 40.71 6.35 5.22
CA ALA A 216 42.12 6.10 5.32
C ALA A 216 42.84 6.93 4.25
N GLU A 217 43.69 7.89 4.65
CA GLU A 217 44.54 8.61 3.75
C GLU A 217 45.52 7.61 3.07
N PRO A 218 45.64 7.66 1.75
CA PRO A 218 46.59 6.82 1.05
C PRO A 218 48.01 7.28 1.45
N ARG A 219 48.79 6.34 1.97
CA ARG A 219 50.24 6.50 2.21
C ARG A 219 51.00 6.38 0.92
#